data_79f5fbf0af8269ee399fc0ca251e5f32
#
_entry.id   79f5fbf0af8269ee399fc0ca251e5f32
#
_cell.length_a   1.000
_cell.length_b   1.000
_cell.length_c   1.000
_cell.angle_alpha   90.00
_cell.angle_beta   90.00
_cell.angle_gamma   90.00
#
_symmetry.space_group_name_H-M   'P 1'
#
loop_
_entity.id
_entity.type
_entity.pdbx_description
1 polymer ?
#
loop_
_entity_poly.entity_id
_entity_poly.type
_entity_poly.pdbx_seq_one_letter_code
_entity_poly.pdbx_strand_id
1 'polypeptide(L)' 'MSTLDVDATTALSVTRDGGVATVRLERPQAANALDRTLWHELRTTFRALDEEPGVRAVVLTGAGRHFCAGIDLSMLAEI' A
#
# COMPACT_ATOMS: atom_id res chain seq x y z
N MET A 1 -12.98 -10.00 -8.64
CA MET A 1 -11.78 -9.63 -8.24
C MET A 1 -11.42 -8.29 -8.72
N SER A 2 -10.76 -7.60 -7.99
CA SER A 2 -10.41 -6.25 -8.33
C SER A 2 -9.33 -6.23 -9.40
N THR A 3 -9.46 -5.31 -10.33
CA THR A 3 -8.40 -5.12 -11.30
C THR A 3 -7.16 -4.57 -10.69
N LEU A 4 -7.25 -4.25 -9.38
CA LEU A 4 -6.09 -3.72 -8.81
C LEU A 4 -5.12 -4.73 -8.44
N ASP A 5 -5.40 -5.96 -8.67
CA ASP A 5 -4.88 -6.90 -8.31
C ASP A 5 -3.76 -7.20 -8.43
N VAL A 6 -3.47 -6.85 -8.50
CA VAL A 6 -3.19 -7.32 -7.97
C VAL A 6 -2.19 -8.23 -7.86
N ASP A 7 -1.92 -8.78 -8.63
CA ASP A 7 -0.95 -9.72 -8.77
C ASP A 7 0.37 -9.26 -8.51
N ALA A 8 0.65 -8.07 -8.54
CA ALA A 8 2.01 -7.60 -8.43
C ALA A 8 2.36 -7.12 -7.05
N THR A 9 1.43 -7.05 -6.14
CA THR A 9 1.75 -6.50 -4.83
C THR A 9 2.35 -7.56 -3.93
N THR A 10 3.45 -7.24 -3.29
CA THR A 10 4.11 -8.12 -2.34
C THR A 10 4.27 -7.47 -0.98
N ALA A 11 4.16 -6.15 -0.89
CA ALA A 11 4.39 -5.42 0.34
C ALA A 11 3.13 -4.73 0.86
N LEU A 12 2.02 -4.86 0.14
CA LEU A 12 0.74 -4.33 0.60
C LEU A 12 -0.39 -5.17 0.04
N SER A 13 -1.57 -5.00 0.60
CA SER A 13 -2.78 -5.66 0.10
C SER A 13 -3.86 -4.62 -0.08
N VAL A 14 -4.80 -4.92 -0.98
CA VAL A 14 -5.92 -4.03 -1.23
C VAL A 14 -7.19 -4.85 -1.14
N THR A 15 -8.15 -4.37 -0.36
CA THR A 15 -9.47 -4.96 -0.31
C THR A 15 -10.48 -3.88 -0.62
N ARG A 16 -11.63 -4.27 -1.06
CA ARG A 16 -12.67 -3.30 -1.42
C ARG A 16 -14.00 -3.75 -0.88
N ASP A 17 -14.73 -2.81 -0.30
CA ASP A 17 -16.06 -3.05 0.19
C ASP A 17 -16.91 -1.88 -0.28
N GLY A 18 -17.71 -2.09 -1.32
CA GLY A 18 -18.48 -1.02 -1.91
C GLY A 18 -17.58 0.07 -2.46
N GLY A 19 -17.80 1.28 -2.01
CA GLY A 19 -17.00 2.43 -2.44
C GLY A 19 -15.73 2.66 -1.64
N VAL A 20 -15.44 1.80 -0.67
CA VAL A 20 -14.27 1.98 0.19
C VAL A 20 -13.21 0.95 -0.17
N ALA A 21 -12.01 1.42 -0.50
CA ALA A 21 -10.86 0.55 -0.70
C ALA A 21 -9.96 0.66 0.52
N THR A 22 -9.47 -0.48 1.01
CA THR A 22 -8.52 -0.49 2.13
C THR A 22 -7.18 -0.97 1.61
N VAL A 23 -6.17 -0.12 1.77
CA VAL A 23 -4.80 -0.44 1.42
C VAL A 23 -4.07 -0.72 2.72
N ARG A 24 -3.54 -1.93 2.86
CA ARG A 24 -2.89 -2.33 4.10
C ARG A 24 -1.41 -2.60 3.82
N LEU A 25 -0.55 -1.93 4.54
CA LEU A 25 0.89 -2.15 4.43
C LEU A 25 1.21 -3.49 5.09
N GLU A 26 1.98 -4.32 4.39
CA GLU A 26 2.22 -5.69 4.83
C GLU A 26 3.70 -5.96 5.05
N ARG A 27 4.37 -5.09 5.77
CA ARG A 27 5.74 -5.30 6.20
C ARG A 27 5.86 -5.19 7.72
N PRO A 28 5.09 -5.97 8.47
CA PRO A 28 5.10 -5.81 9.94
C PRO A 28 6.46 -6.13 10.56
N GLN A 29 7.27 -6.96 9.91
CA GLN A 29 8.60 -7.29 10.41
C GLN A 29 9.54 -6.07 10.36
N ALA A 30 9.21 -5.08 9.57
CA ALA A 30 9.99 -3.85 9.46
C ALA A 30 9.16 -2.65 9.91
N ALA A 31 8.14 -2.86 10.74
CA ALA A 31 7.22 -1.83 11.21
C ALA A 31 6.63 -1.03 10.06
N ASN A 32 6.43 -1.68 8.93
CA ASN A 32 5.88 -1.10 7.70
C ASN A 32 6.68 0.09 7.18
N ALA A 33 8.00 0.07 7.40
CA ALA A 33 8.86 1.11 6.85
C ALA A 33 8.85 1.07 5.34
N LEU A 34 8.94 2.24 4.72
CA LEU A 34 8.84 2.40 3.29
C LEU A 34 10.18 2.14 2.63
N ASP A 35 10.33 0.94 2.07
CA ASP A 35 11.47 0.63 1.22
C ASP A 35 11.08 0.89 -0.23
N ARG A 36 11.98 0.61 -1.15
CA ARG A 36 11.72 0.86 -2.58
C ARG A 36 10.47 0.12 -3.06
N THR A 37 10.32 -1.14 -2.68
CA THR A 37 9.19 -1.96 -3.14
C THR A 37 7.87 -1.40 -2.64
N LEU A 38 7.78 -1.12 -1.34
CA LEU A 38 6.54 -0.61 -0.77
C LEU A 38 6.22 0.78 -1.33
N TRP A 39 7.23 1.62 -1.48
CA TRP A 39 7.03 2.94 -2.05
C TRP A 39 6.44 2.86 -3.46
N HIS A 40 7.04 1.98 -4.27
CA HIS A 40 6.59 1.82 -5.65
C HIS A 40 5.17 1.25 -5.71
N GLU A 41 4.88 0.25 -4.87
CA GLU A 41 3.56 -0.36 -4.86
C GLU A 41 2.49 0.60 -4.37
N LEU A 42 2.81 1.44 -3.40
CA LEU A 42 1.87 2.45 -2.95
C LEU A 42 1.53 3.42 -4.08
N ARG A 43 2.54 3.87 -4.79
CA ARG A 43 2.32 4.79 -5.89
C ARG A 43 1.43 4.18 -6.96
N THR A 44 1.74 2.96 -7.36
CA THR A 44 0.98 2.25 -8.39
C THR A 44 -0.45 2.02 -7.93
N THR A 45 -0.61 1.60 -6.67
CA THR A 45 -1.92 1.30 -6.12
C THR A 45 -2.80 2.54 -6.03
N PHE A 46 -2.26 3.64 -5.52
CA PHE A 46 -3.07 4.84 -5.40
C PHE A 46 -3.44 5.43 -6.75
N ARG A 47 -2.57 5.29 -7.75
CA ARG A 47 -2.92 5.71 -9.10
C ARG A 47 -4.08 4.88 -9.65
N ALA A 48 -4.03 3.57 -9.45
CA ALA A 48 -5.09 2.69 -9.91
C ALA A 48 -6.41 2.99 -9.21
N LEU A 49 -6.36 3.25 -7.90
CA LEU A 49 -7.57 3.57 -7.14
C LEU A 49 -8.15 4.90 -7.57
N ASP A 50 -7.30 5.85 -7.91
CA ASP A 50 -7.76 7.17 -8.35
C ASP A 50 -8.55 7.08 -9.66
N GLU A 51 -8.24 6.08 -10.47
CA GLU A 51 -8.91 5.88 -11.76
C GLU A 51 -10.08 4.91 -11.68
N GLU A 52 -10.34 4.33 -10.52
CA GLU A 52 -11.37 3.33 -10.37
C GLU A 52 -12.70 4.01 -10.11
N PRO A 53 -13.69 3.88 -11.02
CA PRO A 53 -14.90 4.70 -10.93
C PRO A 53 -15.72 4.52 -9.67
N GLY A 54 -15.68 3.37 -9.06
CA GLY A 54 -16.53 3.11 -7.90
C GLY A 54 -15.86 3.42 -6.57
N VAL A 55 -14.59 3.80 -6.56
CA VAL A 55 -13.89 4.06 -5.30
C VAL A 55 -14.16 5.50 -4.87
N ARG A 56 -14.69 5.67 -3.69
CA ARG A 56 -15.05 6.97 -3.14
C ARG A 56 -14.18 7.36 -1.95
N ALA A 57 -13.58 6.39 -1.30
CA ALA A 57 -12.70 6.65 -0.15
C ALA A 57 -11.66 5.54 -0.08
N VAL A 58 -10.48 5.88 0.42
CA VAL A 58 -9.40 4.93 0.63
C VAL A 58 -8.99 4.98 2.08
N VAL A 59 -8.93 3.81 2.71
CA VAL A 59 -8.41 3.67 4.07
C VAL A 59 -7.01 3.10 3.95
N LEU A 60 -6.04 3.75 4.55
CA LEU A 60 -4.66 3.27 4.56
C LEU A 60 -4.34 2.79 5.97
N THR A 61 -3.90 1.56 6.09
CA THR A 61 -3.63 0.98 7.40
C THR A 61 -2.35 0.13 7.32
N GLY A 62 -1.87 -0.33 8.45
CA GLY A 62 -0.67 -1.14 8.52
C GLY A 62 -0.89 -2.43 9.27
N ALA A 63 -0.30 -3.50 8.77
CA ALA A 63 -0.32 -4.79 9.44
C ALA A 63 0.55 -4.73 10.70
N GLY A 64 0.13 -5.46 11.73
CA GLY A 64 0.91 -5.57 12.96
C GLY A 64 0.71 -4.38 13.87
N ARG A 65 1.74 -4.07 14.64
CA ARG A 65 1.63 -3.11 15.73
C ARG A 65 1.78 -1.66 15.29
N HIS A 66 2.40 -1.43 14.14
CA HIS A 66 2.71 -0.07 13.70
C HIS A 66 2.04 0.23 12.38
N PHE A 67 1.56 1.43 12.23
CA PHE A 67 1.05 1.86 10.94
C PHE A 67 2.20 1.92 9.92
N CYS A 68 3.18 2.76 10.19
CA CYS A 68 4.31 2.95 9.28
C CYS A 68 5.42 3.67 10.05
N ALA A 69 6.62 3.11 9.97
CA ALA A 69 7.75 3.69 10.69
C ALA A 69 8.46 4.80 9.91
N GLY A 70 7.99 5.09 8.71
CA GLY A 70 8.63 6.10 7.87
C GLY A 70 9.51 5.45 6.82
N ILE A 71 10.49 6.18 6.33
CA ILE A 71 11.35 5.69 5.27
C ILE A 71 12.33 4.67 5.82
N ASP A 72 12.43 3.54 5.11
CA ASP A 72 13.40 2.51 5.47
C ASP A 72 14.81 3.07 5.24
N LEU A 73 15.73 2.74 6.15
CA LEU A 73 17.08 3.26 6.05
C LEU A 73 17.79 2.87 4.76
N SER A 74 17.40 1.75 4.16
CA SER A 74 17.97 1.34 2.89
C SER A 74 17.72 2.37 1.79
N MET A 75 16.71 3.22 1.95
CA MET A 75 16.39 4.24 0.96
C MET A 75 17.35 5.42 0.99
N LEU A 76 18.15 5.54 2.03
CA LEU A 76 19.07 6.65 2.11
C LEU A 76 20.10 6.62 0.99
N ALA A 77 20.46 5.45 0.54
CA ALA A 77 21.40 5.33 -0.57
C ALA A 77 20.75 5.70 -1.91
N GLU A 78 19.45 5.85 -1.95
CA GLU A 78 18.72 6.14 -3.18
C GLU A 78 18.31 7.60 -3.27
N ILE A 79 18.53 8.34 -2.23
CA ILE A 79 18.23 9.74 -2.21
C ILE A 79 19.47 10.54 -2.60
#